data_8a0c700ed4bcce639baabe05a9ac92df
#
_entry.id   8a0c700ed4bcce639baabe05a9ac92df
#
_cell.length_a   1.000
_cell.length_b   1.000
_cell.length_c   1.000
_cell.angle_alpha   90.00
_cell.angle_beta   90.00
_cell.angle_gamma   90.00
#
_symmetry.space_group_name_H-M   'P 1'
#
loop_
_entity.id
_entity.type
_entity.pdbx_description
1 polymer ?
#
loop_
_entity_poly.entity_id
_entity_poly.type
_entity_poly.pdbx_seq_one_letter_code
_entity_poly.pdbx_strand_id
1 'polypeptide(L)'
;VRTRIASVLEARRQLEKANVLVTGGAGFIGSHLVDALVEQGYRVRVLDALVPQVHGENAKPLYLNSAAEFIQGDVCDKQLVNDALEGIDVVFHEAAEVGVGQSMYEIERYVRANDLGTAVLLEAILARRPQIKKLIVASSMSIYGEGAYTCESCGSVAPQLRPAEQLLDRRWEMECPNCGKQLAPAPTSEEKPLFPTSVYAVTKQDQEQFCLAVGRSYGIPAVALRYFNVYGTRQAHSNPYTGVCAIFSGRLL
;
A
#
# COMPACT_ATOMS: atom_id res chain seq x y z
N VAL A 1 12.09 9.48 -30.11
CA VAL A 1 11.10 10.25 -29.36
C VAL A 1 9.68 10.00 -29.90
N ARG A 2 9.42 10.15 -31.21
CA ARG A 2 8.08 9.94 -31.81
C ARG A 2 7.53 8.52 -31.62
N THR A 3 8.37 7.50 -31.71
CA THR A 3 7.98 6.09 -31.52
C THR A 3 7.58 5.78 -30.06
N ARG A 4 8.25 6.40 -29.09
CA ARG A 4 7.92 6.28 -27.67
C ARG A 4 6.61 6.97 -27.30
N ILE A 5 6.33 8.13 -27.93
CA ILE A 5 5.07 8.87 -27.72
C ILE A 5 3.90 8.09 -28.34
N ALA A 6 4.08 7.51 -29.53
CA ALA A 6 3.05 6.69 -30.18
C ALA A 6 2.73 5.43 -29.36
N SER A 7 3.74 4.73 -28.81
CA SER A 7 3.51 3.56 -27.95
C SER A 7 2.82 3.90 -26.63
N VAL A 8 3.10 5.08 -26.05
CA VAL A 8 2.42 5.57 -24.85
C VAL A 8 0.97 5.97 -25.14
N LEU A 9 0.70 6.57 -26.29
CA LEU A 9 -0.65 6.92 -26.72
C LEU A 9 -1.48 5.68 -27.10
N GLU A 10 -0.86 4.67 -27.69
CA GLU A 10 -1.48 3.38 -28.02
C GLU A 10 -1.78 2.56 -26.74
N ALA A 11 -0.86 2.53 -25.78
CA ALA A 11 -1.09 1.98 -24.46
C ALA A 11 -2.21 2.72 -23.71
N ARG A 12 -2.30 4.06 -23.82
CA ARG A 12 -3.43 4.83 -23.29
C ARG A 12 -4.76 4.45 -23.98
N ARG A 13 -4.80 4.36 -25.31
CA ARG A 13 -6.03 3.97 -26.04
C ARG A 13 -6.50 2.55 -25.73
N GLN A 14 -5.59 1.61 -25.47
CA GLN A 14 -5.95 0.24 -25.06
C GLN A 14 -6.50 0.19 -23.63
N LEU A 15 -6.14 1.16 -22.79
CA LEU A 15 -6.66 1.29 -21.43
C LEU A 15 -7.97 2.10 -21.33
N GLU A 16 -8.35 2.84 -22.38
CA GLU A 16 -9.54 3.72 -22.40
C GLU A 16 -10.90 3.02 -22.17
N LYS A 17 -10.91 1.69 -21.94
CA LYS A 17 -12.12 0.91 -21.59
C LYS A 17 -11.82 -0.24 -20.62
N ALA A 18 -10.68 -0.22 -19.94
CA ALA A 18 -10.32 -1.30 -19.02
C ALA A 18 -11.28 -1.34 -17.82
N ASN A 19 -11.62 -2.55 -17.40
CA ASN A 19 -12.31 -2.79 -16.15
C ASN A 19 -11.26 -2.93 -15.04
N VAL A 20 -11.41 -2.14 -14.00
CA VAL A 20 -10.43 -2.04 -12.91
C VAL A 20 -11.05 -2.50 -11.59
N LEU A 21 -10.41 -3.44 -10.91
CA LEU A 21 -10.72 -3.77 -9.53
C LEU A 21 -9.81 -2.97 -8.60
N VAL A 22 -10.40 -2.31 -7.62
CA VAL A 22 -9.69 -1.67 -6.50
C VAL A 22 -10.11 -2.37 -5.21
N THR A 23 -9.26 -3.21 -4.65
CA THR A 23 -9.48 -3.75 -3.31
C THR A 23 -9.09 -2.70 -2.27
N GLY A 24 -9.83 -2.58 -1.17
CA GLY A 24 -9.64 -1.46 -0.22
C GLY A 24 -10.07 -0.10 -0.80
N GLY A 25 -10.91 -0.10 -1.84
CA GLY A 25 -11.29 1.09 -2.58
C GLY A 25 -12.25 2.03 -1.85
N ALA A 26 -12.83 1.64 -0.72
CA ALA A 26 -13.60 2.52 0.14
C ALA A 26 -12.74 3.22 1.20
N GLY A 27 -11.50 2.79 1.40
CA GLY A 27 -10.55 3.41 2.31
C GLY A 27 -10.05 4.78 1.83
N PHE A 28 -9.17 5.40 2.63
CA PHE A 28 -8.63 6.74 2.36
C PHE A 28 -7.98 6.84 0.97
N ILE A 29 -6.88 6.12 0.74
CA ILE A 29 -6.14 6.17 -0.53
C ILE A 29 -6.99 5.60 -1.68
N GLY A 30 -7.59 4.42 -1.45
CA GLY A 30 -8.38 3.72 -2.45
C GLY A 30 -9.53 4.56 -3.00
N SER A 31 -10.24 5.34 -2.17
CA SER A 31 -11.37 6.16 -2.63
C SER A 31 -10.96 7.32 -3.53
N HIS A 32 -9.79 7.92 -3.29
CA HIS A 32 -9.23 8.93 -4.20
C HIS A 32 -8.77 8.31 -5.52
N LEU A 33 -8.18 7.12 -5.46
CA LEU A 33 -7.82 6.35 -6.65
C LEU A 33 -9.07 6.00 -7.49
N VAL A 34 -10.15 5.56 -6.84
CA VAL A 34 -11.44 5.27 -7.50
C VAL A 34 -11.96 6.50 -8.22
N ASP A 35 -11.97 7.67 -7.59
CA ASP A 35 -12.39 8.92 -8.23
C ASP A 35 -11.56 9.22 -9.47
N ALA A 36 -10.23 9.19 -9.34
CA ALA A 36 -9.34 9.47 -10.45
C ALA A 36 -9.51 8.49 -11.63
N LEU A 37 -9.74 7.21 -11.34
CA LEU A 37 -9.99 6.20 -12.37
C LEU A 37 -11.33 6.43 -13.07
N VAL A 38 -12.39 6.72 -12.33
CA VAL A 38 -13.72 7.04 -12.89
C VAL A 38 -13.66 8.30 -13.77
N GLU A 39 -12.98 9.36 -13.30
CA GLU A 39 -12.77 10.60 -14.07
C GLU A 39 -12.01 10.36 -15.38
N GLN A 40 -11.12 9.37 -15.42
CA GLN A 40 -10.41 8.96 -16.63
C GLN A 40 -11.23 8.02 -17.53
N GLY A 41 -12.47 7.68 -17.16
CA GLY A 41 -13.38 6.86 -17.94
C GLY A 41 -13.22 5.35 -17.80
N TYR A 42 -12.47 4.88 -16.80
CA TYR A 42 -12.40 3.45 -16.47
C TYR A 42 -13.70 2.97 -15.82
N ARG A 43 -14.04 1.70 -16.04
CA ARG A 43 -15.08 1.02 -15.27
C ARG A 43 -14.44 0.46 -14.00
N VAL A 44 -14.87 0.99 -12.87
CA VAL A 44 -14.25 0.66 -11.57
C VAL A 44 -15.18 -0.21 -10.75
N ARG A 45 -14.65 -1.31 -10.26
CA ARG A 45 -15.24 -2.15 -9.21
C ARG A 45 -14.41 -2.00 -7.95
N VAL A 46 -15.09 -1.85 -6.82
CA VAL A 46 -14.50 -1.74 -5.49
C VAL A 46 -14.85 -2.98 -4.69
N LEU A 47 -13.86 -3.61 -4.07
CA LEU A 47 -14.03 -4.64 -3.05
C LEU A 47 -13.47 -4.11 -1.73
N ASP A 48 -14.32 -3.98 -0.69
CA ASP A 48 -13.89 -3.46 0.61
C ASP A 48 -14.68 -4.10 1.75
N ALA A 49 -14.01 -4.48 2.82
CA ALA A 49 -14.62 -5.11 3.98
C ALA A 49 -15.37 -4.12 4.87
N LEU A 50 -15.21 -2.82 4.68
CA LEU A 50 -15.72 -1.75 5.54
C LEU A 50 -15.36 -1.96 7.01
N VAL A 51 -14.08 -2.18 7.29
CA VAL A 51 -13.57 -2.42 8.65
C VAL A 51 -14.02 -1.30 9.59
N PRO A 52 -14.67 -1.62 10.73
CA PRO A 52 -15.27 -0.62 11.63
C PRO A 52 -14.27 0.42 12.15
N GLN A 53 -13.02 0.06 12.35
CA GLN A 53 -11.97 0.99 12.78
C GLN A 53 -11.74 2.14 11.79
N VAL A 54 -12.06 1.94 10.51
CA VAL A 54 -11.88 2.93 9.43
C VAL A 54 -13.21 3.60 9.08
N HIS A 55 -14.29 2.83 9.00
CA HIS A 55 -15.58 3.26 8.45
C HIS A 55 -16.67 3.45 9.50
N GLY A 56 -16.39 3.18 10.79
CA GLY A 56 -17.42 3.16 11.81
C GLY A 56 -18.33 1.93 11.66
N GLU A 57 -19.58 2.03 12.14
CA GLU A 57 -20.51 0.90 12.13
C GLU A 57 -21.10 0.66 10.71
N ASN A 58 -20.36 -0.10 9.90
CA ASN A 58 -20.81 -0.76 8.65
C ASN A 58 -21.52 0.10 7.59
N ALA A 59 -21.32 1.40 7.58
CA ALA A 59 -21.94 2.27 6.59
C ALA A 59 -21.02 2.45 5.37
N LYS A 60 -21.54 2.18 4.17
CA LYS A 60 -20.86 2.58 2.92
C LYS A 60 -20.57 4.08 2.98
N PRO A 61 -19.30 4.51 2.82
CA PRO A 61 -18.96 5.92 2.92
C PRO A 61 -19.69 6.76 1.88
N LEU A 62 -20.23 7.90 2.28
CA LEU A 62 -20.95 8.83 1.39
C LEU A 62 -20.03 9.41 0.30
N TYR A 63 -18.73 9.43 0.54
CA TYR A 63 -17.73 9.93 -0.41
C TYR A 63 -17.36 8.90 -1.50
N LEU A 64 -17.79 7.64 -1.36
CA LEU A 64 -17.46 6.64 -2.37
C LEU A 64 -18.20 6.94 -3.67
N ASN A 65 -17.46 6.99 -4.76
CA ASN A 65 -17.96 7.34 -6.09
C ASN A 65 -19.14 6.46 -6.50
N SER A 66 -20.27 7.07 -6.79
CA SER A 66 -21.50 6.35 -7.15
C SER A 66 -21.44 5.67 -8.53
N ALA A 67 -20.51 6.05 -9.39
CA ALA A 67 -20.28 5.40 -10.68
C ALA A 67 -19.44 4.13 -10.58
N ALA A 68 -18.82 3.87 -9.42
CA ALA A 68 -18.11 2.62 -9.17
C ALA A 68 -19.06 1.54 -8.67
N GLU A 69 -18.93 0.33 -9.20
CA GLU A 69 -19.57 -0.87 -8.66
C GLU A 69 -18.96 -1.18 -7.29
N PHE A 70 -19.79 -1.41 -6.29
CA PHE A 70 -19.32 -1.67 -4.93
C PHE A 70 -19.73 -3.06 -4.46
N ILE A 71 -18.75 -3.85 -4.04
CA ILE A 71 -18.91 -5.16 -3.40
C ILE A 71 -18.37 -5.04 -1.98
N GLN A 72 -19.23 -5.28 -0.98
CA GLN A 72 -18.79 -5.36 0.41
C GLN A 72 -18.30 -6.77 0.72
N GLY A 73 -17.08 -6.91 1.20
CA GLY A 73 -16.54 -8.16 1.67
C GLY A 73 -15.05 -8.20 1.89
N ASP A 74 -14.61 -9.29 2.53
CA ASP A 74 -13.22 -9.53 2.92
C ASP A 74 -12.42 -10.11 1.73
N VAL A 75 -11.24 -9.57 1.47
CA VAL A 75 -10.30 -10.07 0.45
C VAL A 75 -9.81 -11.50 0.75
N CYS A 76 -10.02 -12.01 1.96
CA CYS A 76 -9.77 -13.40 2.33
C CYS A 76 -10.88 -14.37 1.89
N ASP A 77 -12.02 -13.88 1.43
CA ASP A 77 -13.10 -14.73 0.91
C ASP A 77 -12.83 -15.12 -0.54
N LYS A 78 -12.45 -16.38 -0.74
CA LYS A 78 -12.08 -16.93 -2.06
C LYS A 78 -13.20 -16.81 -3.10
N GLN A 79 -14.45 -17.06 -2.72
CA GLN A 79 -15.57 -17.00 -3.66
C GLN A 79 -15.83 -15.55 -4.06
N LEU A 80 -15.89 -14.66 -3.08
CA LEU A 80 -16.14 -13.24 -3.31
C LEU A 80 -15.04 -12.59 -4.17
N VAL A 81 -13.76 -12.90 -3.90
CA VAL A 81 -12.64 -12.41 -4.71
C VAL A 81 -12.72 -12.96 -6.13
N ASN A 82 -13.11 -14.22 -6.30
CA ASN A 82 -13.36 -14.79 -7.61
C ASN A 82 -14.45 -14.03 -8.37
N ASP A 83 -15.57 -13.74 -7.73
CA ASP A 83 -16.68 -13.01 -8.35
C ASP A 83 -16.27 -11.55 -8.64
N ALA A 84 -15.54 -10.91 -7.73
CA ALA A 84 -15.03 -9.55 -7.90
C ALA A 84 -14.06 -9.40 -9.08
N LEU A 85 -13.35 -10.45 -9.46
CA LEU A 85 -12.40 -10.46 -10.59
C LEU A 85 -13.06 -10.76 -11.94
N GLU A 86 -14.36 -11.06 -11.99
CA GLU A 86 -15.02 -11.37 -13.25
C GLU A 86 -15.03 -10.16 -14.20
N GLY A 87 -14.46 -10.34 -15.38
CA GLY A 87 -14.37 -9.29 -16.41
C GLY A 87 -13.32 -8.20 -16.13
N ILE A 88 -12.46 -8.34 -15.10
CA ILE A 88 -11.43 -7.36 -14.74
C ILE A 88 -10.18 -7.51 -15.61
N ASP A 89 -9.62 -6.38 -16.01
CA ASP A 89 -8.36 -6.28 -16.76
C ASP A 89 -7.17 -5.86 -15.88
N VAL A 90 -7.41 -4.97 -14.90
CA VAL A 90 -6.37 -4.36 -14.06
C VAL A 90 -6.78 -4.43 -12.60
N VAL A 91 -5.84 -4.77 -11.74
CA VAL A 91 -6.07 -4.84 -10.29
C VAL A 91 -5.18 -3.83 -9.58
N PHE A 92 -5.79 -2.98 -8.75
CA PHE A 92 -5.13 -2.21 -7.70
C PHE A 92 -5.43 -2.86 -6.35
N HIS A 93 -4.40 -3.37 -5.73
CA HIS A 93 -4.50 -4.03 -4.44
C HIS A 93 -4.10 -3.07 -3.32
N GLU A 94 -5.09 -2.31 -2.82
CA GLU A 94 -4.94 -1.35 -1.72
C GLU A 94 -5.44 -1.92 -0.38
N ALA A 95 -6.16 -3.05 -0.39
CA ALA A 95 -6.67 -3.69 0.82
C ALA A 95 -5.53 -4.11 1.73
N ALA A 96 -5.52 -3.57 2.94
CA ALA A 96 -4.57 -3.91 3.99
C ALA A 96 -5.04 -3.41 5.36
N GLU A 97 -4.67 -4.11 6.42
CA GLU A 97 -4.62 -3.54 7.76
C GLU A 97 -3.38 -2.66 7.89
N VAL A 98 -3.55 -1.46 8.46
CA VAL A 98 -2.52 -0.41 8.52
C VAL A 98 -2.34 0.07 9.95
N GLY A 99 -1.11 0.08 10.44
CA GLY A 99 -0.76 0.56 11.79
C GLY A 99 0.43 -0.17 12.37
N VAL A 100 1.58 0.52 12.45
CA VAL A 100 2.84 -0.06 12.95
C VAL A 100 2.68 -0.56 14.39
N GLY A 101 2.20 0.30 15.30
CA GLY A 101 2.08 -0.05 16.71
C GLY A 101 1.07 -1.17 16.97
N GLN A 102 -0.12 -1.09 16.35
CA GLN A 102 -1.18 -2.10 16.50
C GLN A 102 -0.73 -3.48 16.00
N SER A 103 0.02 -3.53 14.91
CA SER A 103 0.49 -4.78 14.34
C SER A 103 1.36 -5.62 15.29
N MET A 104 1.97 -4.99 16.31
CA MET A 104 2.85 -5.66 17.26
C MET A 104 2.11 -6.50 18.32
N TYR A 105 0.78 -6.34 18.43
CA TYR A 105 -0.04 -7.09 19.37
C TYR A 105 -1.33 -7.70 18.76
N GLU A 106 -1.72 -7.29 17.55
CA GLU A 106 -2.81 -7.90 16.78
C GLU A 106 -2.24 -8.66 15.55
N ILE A 107 -1.22 -9.48 15.75
CA ILE A 107 -0.42 -10.11 14.70
C ILE A 107 -1.27 -10.89 13.70
N GLU A 108 -2.17 -11.77 14.20
CA GLU A 108 -3.04 -12.59 13.34
C GLU A 108 -3.86 -11.74 12.39
N ARG A 109 -4.44 -10.64 12.87
CA ARG A 109 -5.25 -9.71 12.08
C ARG A 109 -4.49 -9.18 10.88
N TYR A 110 -3.24 -8.75 11.09
CA TYR A 110 -2.39 -8.21 10.03
C TYR A 110 -1.96 -9.28 9.02
N VAL A 111 -1.51 -10.43 9.50
CA VAL A 111 -1.14 -11.57 8.65
C VAL A 111 -2.35 -12.06 7.85
N ARG A 112 -3.51 -12.18 8.48
CA ARG A 112 -4.73 -12.57 7.79
C ARG A 112 -5.09 -11.60 6.67
N ALA A 113 -5.22 -10.32 6.97
CA ALA A 113 -5.66 -9.34 5.99
C ALA A 113 -4.62 -9.12 4.87
N ASN A 114 -3.35 -8.94 5.25
CA ASN A 114 -2.31 -8.55 4.33
C ASN A 114 -1.74 -9.75 3.57
N ASP A 115 -1.32 -10.82 4.26
CA ASP A 115 -0.65 -11.94 3.61
C ASP A 115 -1.66 -12.94 3.03
N LEU A 116 -2.60 -13.45 3.84
CA LEU A 116 -3.61 -14.39 3.35
C LEU A 116 -4.53 -13.74 2.31
N GLY A 117 -4.98 -12.50 2.54
CA GLY A 117 -5.80 -11.77 1.56
C GLY A 117 -5.10 -11.60 0.22
N THR A 118 -3.79 -11.25 0.23
CA THR A 118 -2.97 -11.18 -0.98
C THR A 118 -2.82 -12.55 -1.65
N ALA A 119 -2.58 -13.61 -0.89
CA ALA A 119 -2.47 -14.95 -1.44
C ALA A 119 -3.77 -15.40 -2.14
N VAL A 120 -4.92 -15.18 -1.51
CA VAL A 120 -6.25 -15.47 -2.09
C VAL A 120 -6.46 -14.71 -3.38
N LEU A 121 -6.14 -13.41 -3.40
CA LEU A 121 -6.26 -12.57 -4.59
C LEU A 121 -5.36 -13.08 -5.72
N LEU A 122 -4.11 -13.42 -5.43
CA LEU A 122 -3.15 -13.91 -6.42
C LEU A 122 -3.57 -15.27 -7.00
N GLU A 123 -4.03 -16.21 -6.18
CA GLU A 123 -4.59 -17.49 -6.66
C GLU A 123 -5.75 -17.26 -7.64
N ALA A 124 -6.66 -16.34 -7.32
CA ALA A 124 -7.80 -16.02 -8.17
C ALA A 124 -7.38 -15.31 -9.46
N ILE A 125 -6.36 -14.43 -9.43
CA ILE A 125 -5.75 -13.81 -10.62
C ILE A 125 -5.15 -14.87 -11.53
N LEU A 126 -4.41 -15.84 -10.97
CA LEU A 126 -3.77 -16.91 -11.73
C LEU A 126 -4.78 -17.80 -12.45
N ALA A 127 -5.93 -18.09 -11.83
CA ALA A 127 -6.99 -18.85 -12.45
C ALA A 127 -7.61 -18.14 -13.68
N ARG A 128 -7.46 -16.83 -13.80
CA ARG A 128 -8.02 -15.97 -14.86
C ARG A 128 -7.02 -15.46 -15.89
N ARG A 129 -5.78 -15.99 -15.89
CA ARG A 129 -4.84 -15.64 -16.96
C ARG A 129 -5.34 -16.11 -18.34
N PRO A 130 -5.08 -15.39 -19.39
CA PRO A 130 -4.33 -14.13 -19.55
C PRO A 130 -5.20 -12.86 -19.42
N GLN A 131 -6.38 -12.91 -18.82
CA GLN A 131 -7.30 -11.77 -18.74
C GLN A 131 -6.70 -10.59 -17.98
N ILE A 132 -6.03 -10.86 -16.83
CA ILE A 132 -5.42 -9.80 -16.00
C ILE A 132 -4.15 -9.27 -16.68
N LYS A 133 -4.21 -8.02 -17.09
CA LYS A 133 -3.16 -7.33 -17.87
C LYS A 133 -2.15 -6.61 -16.99
N LYS A 134 -2.53 -6.25 -15.76
CA LYS A 134 -1.65 -5.53 -14.82
C LYS A 134 -2.12 -5.68 -13.39
N LEU A 135 -1.14 -5.79 -12.48
CA LEU A 135 -1.32 -5.78 -11.03
C LEU A 135 -0.51 -4.64 -10.42
N ILE A 136 -1.17 -3.81 -9.61
CA ILE A 136 -0.52 -2.77 -8.83
C ILE A 136 -0.82 -3.06 -7.36
N VAL A 137 0.20 -3.06 -6.51
CA VAL A 137 0.05 -3.30 -5.08
C VAL A 137 0.57 -2.14 -4.25
N ALA A 138 -0.21 -1.74 -3.25
CA ALA A 138 0.21 -0.80 -2.24
C ALA A 138 1.25 -1.46 -1.32
N SER A 139 2.51 -1.07 -1.46
CA SER A 139 3.58 -1.33 -0.51
C SER A 139 3.74 -0.13 0.44
N SER A 140 4.81 -0.07 1.22
CA SER A 140 5.00 0.97 2.23
C SER A 140 6.46 1.36 2.37
N MET A 141 6.73 2.61 2.72
CA MET A 141 8.07 3.03 3.14
C MET A 141 8.54 2.29 4.41
N SER A 142 7.62 1.76 5.22
CA SER A 142 7.95 1.05 6.46
C SER A 142 8.82 -0.19 6.26
N ILE A 143 8.82 -0.76 5.03
CA ILE A 143 9.68 -1.89 4.68
C ILE A 143 11.17 -1.53 4.66
N TYR A 144 11.50 -0.23 4.52
CA TYR A 144 12.89 0.23 4.60
C TYR A 144 13.46 0.21 6.02
N GLY A 145 12.62 0.20 7.06
CA GLY A 145 13.02 0.46 8.43
C GLY A 145 13.44 1.92 8.61
N GLU A 146 14.62 2.16 9.14
CA GLU A 146 15.22 3.50 9.12
C GLU A 146 15.60 3.88 7.68
N GLY A 147 15.54 5.18 7.36
CA GLY A 147 15.89 5.70 6.06
C GLY A 147 17.37 5.58 5.70
N ALA A 148 17.75 6.21 4.62
CA ALA A 148 19.15 6.39 4.24
C ALA A 148 19.74 7.62 4.94
N TYR A 149 21.03 7.54 5.30
CA TYR A 149 21.76 8.60 5.96
C TYR A 149 23.14 8.78 5.36
N THR A 150 23.73 9.93 5.62
CA THR A 150 25.12 10.23 5.27
C THR A 150 25.91 10.55 6.52
N CYS A 151 27.05 9.90 6.67
CA CYS A 151 28.07 10.24 7.67
C CYS A 151 29.17 11.05 7.02
N GLU A 152 29.57 12.15 7.66
CA GLU A 152 30.66 13.01 7.16
C GLU A 152 31.96 12.24 6.93
N SER A 153 32.26 11.26 7.81
CA SER A 153 33.50 10.48 7.76
C SER A 153 33.39 9.15 7.01
N CYS A 154 32.20 8.52 7.01
CA CYS A 154 32.00 7.17 6.48
C CYS A 154 31.21 7.13 5.17
N GLY A 155 30.69 8.28 4.71
CA GLY A 155 29.86 8.33 3.50
C GLY A 155 28.42 7.84 3.73
N SER A 156 27.84 7.18 2.74
CA SER A 156 26.48 6.65 2.81
C SER A 156 26.39 5.48 3.79
N VAL A 157 25.42 5.55 4.71
CA VAL A 157 25.15 4.51 5.70
C VAL A 157 23.65 4.20 5.77
N ALA A 158 23.32 2.97 6.12
CA ALA A 158 21.95 2.51 6.38
C ALA A 158 21.88 2.01 7.82
N PRO A 159 21.66 2.90 8.81
CA PRO A 159 21.60 2.52 10.20
C PRO A 159 20.35 1.68 10.46
N GLN A 160 20.40 0.92 11.55
CA GLN A 160 19.25 0.21 12.09
C GLN A 160 18.53 1.09 13.15
N LEU A 161 17.55 0.51 13.84
CA LEU A 161 16.85 1.22 14.91
C LEU A 161 17.83 1.72 15.96
N ARG A 162 17.52 2.88 16.55
CA ARG A 162 18.25 3.42 17.69
C ARG A 162 18.13 2.49 18.88
N PRO A 163 19.23 2.22 19.60
CA PRO A 163 19.21 1.46 20.84
C PRO A 163 18.27 2.09 21.88
N ALA A 164 17.60 1.26 22.68
CA ALA A 164 16.69 1.74 23.70
C ALA A 164 17.38 2.69 24.71
N GLU A 165 18.63 2.41 25.07
CA GLU A 165 19.45 3.25 25.96
C GLU A 165 19.65 4.65 25.38
N GLN A 166 19.93 4.77 24.09
CA GLN A 166 20.05 6.06 23.42
C GLN A 166 18.75 6.89 23.51
N LEU A 167 17.59 6.24 23.37
CA LEU A 167 16.29 6.89 23.49
C LEU A 167 15.95 7.29 24.93
N LEU A 168 16.34 6.48 25.93
CA LEU A 168 16.20 6.78 27.36
C LEU A 168 17.05 8.00 27.75
N ASP A 169 18.23 8.15 27.17
CA ASP A 169 19.10 9.31 27.32
C ASP A 169 18.60 10.56 26.53
N ARG A 170 17.43 10.47 25.86
CA ARG A 170 16.88 11.54 25.03
C ARG A 170 17.79 11.97 23.88
N ARG A 171 18.67 11.09 23.40
CA ARG A 171 19.49 11.30 22.21
C ARG A 171 18.71 10.83 20.97
N TRP A 172 18.01 11.78 20.34
CA TRP A 172 17.05 11.50 19.27
C TRP A 172 17.70 11.34 17.89
N GLU A 173 18.86 11.93 17.69
CA GLU A 173 19.54 11.90 16.41
C GLU A 173 20.17 10.54 16.12
N MET A 174 20.19 10.18 14.85
CA MET A 174 20.80 8.92 14.44
C MET A 174 22.32 9.01 14.52
N GLU A 175 22.95 8.01 15.09
CA GLU A 175 24.40 7.90 15.19
C GLU A 175 24.96 6.90 14.18
N CYS A 176 26.16 7.18 13.66
CA CYS A 176 26.83 6.33 12.69
C CYS A 176 27.25 5.00 13.35
N PRO A 177 26.84 3.84 12.84
CA PRO A 177 27.23 2.54 13.41
C PRO A 177 28.73 2.26 13.30
N ASN A 178 29.44 2.99 12.41
CA ASN A 178 30.86 2.76 12.17
C ASN A 178 31.78 3.66 13.02
N CYS A 179 31.37 4.90 13.32
CA CYS A 179 32.22 5.86 14.00
C CYS A 179 31.56 6.68 15.12
N GLY A 180 30.27 6.45 15.40
CA GLY A 180 29.51 7.12 16.46
C GLY A 180 29.14 8.59 16.19
N LYS A 181 29.56 9.20 15.08
CA LYS A 181 29.19 10.57 14.75
C LYS A 181 27.71 10.66 14.38
N GLN A 182 27.10 11.81 14.65
CA GLN A 182 25.73 12.12 14.21
C GLN A 182 25.61 12.00 12.70
N LEU A 183 24.49 11.45 12.24
CA LEU A 183 24.17 11.26 10.83
C LEU A 183 23.25 12.38 10.32
N ALA A 184 23.42 12.72 9.05
CA ALA A 184 22.47 13.55 8.31
C ALA A 184 21.52 12.66 7.49
N PRO A 185 20.19 12.89 7.54
CA PRO A 185 19.24 12.14 6.70
C PRO A 185 19.50 12.40 5.21
N ALA A 186 19.34 11.35 4.40
CA ALA A 186 19.50 11.39 2.95
C ALA A 186 18.25 10.82 2.25
N PRO A 187 17.98 11.17 0.99
CA PRO A 187 16.91 10.54 0.23
C PRO A 187 17.09 9.02 0.17
N THR A 188 16.02 8.29 0.51
CA THR A 188 16.02 6.82 0.47
C THR A 188 15.68 6.34 -0.93
N SER A 189 16.64 5.70 -1.60
CA SER A 189 16.44 5.13 -2.92
C SER A 189 15.67 3.80 -2.86
N GLU A 190 15.10 3.38 -3.99
CA GLU A 190 14.42 2.09 -4.12
C GLU A 190 15.37 0.89 -3.95
N GLU A 191 16.67 1.10 -4.15
CA GLU A 191 17.73 0.10 -4.03
C GLU A 191 18.21 -0.11 -2.58
N LYS A 192 17.80 0.76 -1.65
CA LYS A 192 18.17 0.59 -0.24
C LYS A 192 17.72 -0.78 0.26
N PRO A 193 18.59 -1.56 0.92
CA PRO A 193 18.21 -2.84 1.53
C PRO A 193 17.02 -2.68 2.48
N LEU A 194 16.08 -3.60 2.39
CA LEU A 194 14.88 -3.59 3.22
C LEU A 194 15.19 -4.12 4.61
N PHE A 195 14.62 -3.48 5.62
CA PHE A 195 14.79 -3.86 7.02
C PHE A 195 13.47 -3.61 7.78
N PRO A 196 12.43 -4.44 7.57
CA PRO A 196 11.14 -4.24 8.23
C PRO A 196 11.30 -4.42 9.75
N THR A 197 10.74 -3.48 10.50
CA THR A 197 10.92 -3.39 11.98
C THR A 197 9.61 -3.61 12.75
N SER A 198 8.53 -3.96 12.06
CA SER A 198 7.24 -4.27 12.67
C SER A 198 6.52 -5.36 11.88
N VAL A 199 5.52 -6.00 12.49
CA VAL A 199 4.69 -6.99 11.79
C VAL A 199 4.01 -6.35 10.57
N TYR A 200 3.49 -5.12 10.70
CA TYR A 200 2.95 -4.38 9.55
C TYR A 200 3.98 -4.24 8.42
N ALA A 201 5.21 -3.85 8.75
CA ALA A 201 6.26 -3.68 7.73
C ALA A 201 6.62 -5.02 7.07
N VAL A 202 6.66 -6.12 7.84
CA VAL A 202 6.88 -7.49 7.31
C VAL A 202 5.76 -7.84 6.33
N THR A 203 4.49 -7.74 6.74
CA THR A 203 3.36 -8.08 5.86
C THR A 203 3.30 -7.18 4.61
N LYS A 204 3.68 -5.91 4.69
CA LYS A 204 3.76 -5.03 3.50
C LYS A 204 4.89 -5.44 2.55
N GLN A 205 6.02 -5.89 3.10
CA GLN A 205 7.08 -6.47 2.30
C GLN A 205 6.63 -7.79 1.65
N ASP A 206 5.90 -8.64 2.35
CA ASP A 206 5.39 -9.89 1.84
C ASP A 206 4.37 -9.67 0.72
N GLN A 207 3.43 -8.73 0.87
CA GLN A 207 2.52 -8.32 -0.21
C GLN A 207 3.28 -7.89 -1.47
N GLU A 208 4.32 -7.04 -1.32
CA GLU A 208 5.17 -6.61 -2.42
C GLU A 208 5.83 -7.82 -3.09
N GLN A 209 6.49 -8.68 -2.31
CA GLN A 209 7.24 -9.82 -2.83
C GLN A 209 6.35 -10.87 -3.49
N PHE A 210 5.19 -11.18 -2.92
CA PHE A 210 4.22 -12.10 -3.52
C PHE A 210 3.74 -11.60 -4.88
N CYS A 211 3.31 -10.35 -4.97
CA CYS A 211 2.83 -9.77 -6.21
C CYS A 211 3.90 -9.70 -7.29
N LEU A 212 5.12 -9.29 -6.94
CA LEU A 212 6.23 -9.21 -7.89
C LEU A 212 6.74 -10.59 -8.32
N ALA A 213 6.78 -11.58 -7.40
CA ALA A 213 7.19 -12.95 -7.71
C ALA A 213 6.18 -13.62 -8.66
N VAL A 214 4.89 -13.53 -8.36
CA VAL A 214 3.82 -14.04 -9.22
C VAL A 214 3.83 -13.33 -10.57
N GLY A 215 3.96 -12.00 -10.58
CA GLY A 215 4.04 -11.21 -11.80
C GLY A 215 5.15 -11.71 -12.72
N ARG A 216 6.37 -11.87 -12.19
CA ARG A 216 7.52 -12.38 -12.94
C ARG A 216 7.33 -13.81 -13.44
N SER A 217 6.83 -14.71 -12.58
CA SER A 217 6.71 -16.13 -12.90
C SER A 217 5.64 -16.42 -13.94
N TYR A 218 4.60 -15.61 -14.00
CA TYR A 218 3.45 -15.85 -14.86
C TYR A 218 3.26 -14.80 -15.96
N GLY A 219 4.20 -13.87 -16.11
CA GLY A 219 4.16 -12.86 -17.17
C GLY A 219 3.08 -11.79 -16.99
N ILE A 220 2.64 -11.54 -15.75
CA ILE A 220 1.70 -10.48 -15.42
C ILE A 220 2.51 -9.25 -15.00
N PRO A 221 2.44 -8.12 -15.73
CA PRO A 221 3.11 -6.89 -15.33
C PRO A 221 2.66 -6.45 -13.93
N ALA A 222 3.57 -6.50 -12.96
CA ALA A 222 3.29 -6.13 -11.57
C ALA A 222 4.15 -4.93 -11.15
N VAL A 223 3.54 -4.01 -10.40
CA VAL A 223 4.19 -2.82 -9.84
C VAL A 223 3.85 -2.71 -8.36
N ALA A 224 4.85 -2.54 -7.51
CA ALA A 224 4.67 -2.23 -6.10
C ALA A 224 4.94 -0.74 -5.85
N LEU A 225 4.01 -0.05 -5.20
CA LEU A 225 4.12 1.37 -4.86
C LEU A 225 4.42 1.51 -3.37
N ARG A 226 5.65 1.86 -3.04
CA ARG A 226 6.08 2.08 -1.65
C ARG A 226 5.62 3.46 -1.19
N TYR A 227 4.37 3.54 -0.71
CA TYR A 227 3.81 4.80 -0.23
C TYR A 227 4.58 5.33 0.97
N PHE A 228 4.91 6.61 0.92
CA PHE A 228 5.43 7.38 2.05
C PHE A 228 4.26 7.92 2.89
N ASN A 229 4.48 8.98 3.68
CA ASN A 229 3.46 9.56 4.52
C ASN A 229 2.38 10.24 3.67
N VAL A 230 1.27 9.55 3.47
CA VAL A 230 0.10 10.10 2.76
C VAL A 230 -0.83 10.77 3.76
N TYR A 231 -1.33 11.95 3.44
CA TYR A 231 -2.33 12.68 4.22
C TYR A 231 -3.32 13.37 3.30
N GLY A 232 -4.54 13.57 3.78
CA GLY A 232 -5.58 14.23 2.97
C GLY A 232 -6.98 14.04 3.53
N THR A 233 -7.97 14.48 2.77
CA THR A 233 -9.39 14.28 3.06
C THR A 233 -9.74 12.79 3.10
N ARG A 234 -10.83 12.40 3.77
CA ARG A 234 -11.31 11.02 3.95
C ARG A 234 -10.40 10.14 4.83
N GLN A 235 -9.37 10.70 5.44
CA GLN A 235 -8.57 9.96 6.42
C GLN A 235 -9.37 9.78 7.71
N ALA A 236 -9.40 8.55 8.25
CA ALA A 236 -10.20 8.23 9.43
C ALA A 236 -9.64 8.93 10.69
N HIS A 237 -10.36 9.92 11.22
CA HIS A 237 -9.96 10.64 12.43
C HIS A 237 -10.11 9.80 13.70
N SER A 238 -11.05 8.87 13.72
CA SER A 238 -11.30 7.95 14.84
C SER A 238 -10.26 6.84 14.98
N ASN A 239 -9.43 6.63 13.97
CA ASN A 239 -8.38 5.63 14.02
C ASN A 239 -7.17 6.18 14.79
N PRO A 240 -6.81 5.63 15.98
CA PRO A 240 -5.70 6.11 16.79
C PRO A 240 -4.32 5.92 16.13
N TYR A 241 -4.27 5.14 15.07
CA TYR A 241 -3.05 4.87 14.28
C TYR A 241 -3.00 5.69 12.99
N THR A 242 -3.90 6.66 12.83
CA THR A 242 -3.87 7.62 11.72
C THR A 242 -2.65 8.54 11.82
N GLY A 243 -2.23 9.15 10.71
CA GLY A 243 -1.05 10.01 10.68
C GLY A 243 -1.17 11.26 11.55
N VAL A 244 -0.04 11.77 12.02
CA VAL A 244 0.06 12.93 12.93
C VAL A 244 -0.68 14.17 12.41
N CYS A 245 -0.67 14.41 11.11
CA CYS A 245 -1.39 15.54 10.50
C CYS A 245 -2.90 15.45 10.74
N ALA A 246 -3.50 14.26 10.56
CA ALA A 246 -4.92 14.06 10.80
C ALA A 246 -5.27 14.22 12.28
N ILE A 247 -4.44 13.68 13.19
CA ILE A 247 -4.63 13.80 14.64
C ILE A 247 -4.59 15.27 15.06
N PHE A 248 -3.60 16.04 14.63
CA PHE A 248 -3.46 17.44 15.01
C PHE A 248 -4.58 18.30 14.41
N SER A 249 -4.93 18.07 13.13
CA SER A 249 -6.05 18.77 12.51
C SER A 249 -7.36 18.53 13.26
N GLY A 250 -7.66 17.27 13.63
CA GLY A 250 -8.86 16.94 14.39
C GLY A 250 -8.88 17.45 15.83
N ARG A 251 -7.72 17.86 16.41
CA ARG A 251 -7.64 18.49 17.73
C ARG A 251 -7.72 20.02 17.68
N LEU A 252 -7.47 20.62 16.53
CA LEU A 252 -7.50 22.07 16.33
C LEU A 252 -8.89 22.56 15.88
N LEU A 253 -9.71 21.68 15.32
CA LEU A 253 -11.10 21.94 14.92
C LEU A 253 -12.07 21.61 16.05
#